data_113ee3a4fe61a3212158584e18f15478
#
_entry.id   113ee3a4fe61a3212158584e18f15478
#
_cell.length_a   1.000
_cell.length_b   1.000
_cell.length_c   1.000
_cell.angle_alpha   90.00
_cell.angle_beta   90.00
_cell.angle_gamma   90.00
#
_symmetry.space_group_name_H-M   'P 1'
#
loop_
_entity.id
_entity.type
_entity.pdbx_description
1 polymer ?
#
loop_
_entity_poly.entity_id
_entity_poly.type
_entity_poly.pdbx_seq_one_letter_code
_entity_poly.pdbx_strand_id
1 'polypeptide(L)'
;MSDEAKVAKKVEGITAEGTRAMIDRALEAYPEKAKKKRAPHLAPSDPTGGACVKSNRKTVPGVMSARGCAYAGAKGVVWGPIRDMVHVSHGPVGCGWYSWGTRRNLVSGKNGVSSFNMQFTSDFQEKDIVYGGDKKLAVLLREAKDLFPLAKGISVLSECPVGLIGDDISAVAKASSKELDLPVIPCNCEGFRGVSQSLGHHISNDTIRDYIIGTREFAEPAGPYDIALIGDYNIGGDVWAAKKVLEEIGLNVKATWTGDGELDRIAATQQVKLNLIHCYRSMNYMCRVME
;
A
#
# COMPACT_ATOMS: atom_id res chain seq x y z
N MET A 1 -23.51 -6.91 -35.82
CA MET A 1 -23.65 -6.06 -34.63
C MET A 1 -22.35 -6.21 -33.86
N SER A 2 -21.60 -5.15 -33.72
CA SER A 2 -20.30 -5.15 -33.03
C SER A 2 -20.47 -5.47 -31.55
N ASP A 3 -19.44 -6.05 -30.93
CA ASP A 3 -19.45 -6.36 -29.51
C ASP A 3 -19.66 -5.11 -28.62
N GLU A 4 -19.31 -3.92 -29.12
CA GLU A 4 -19.63 -2.64 -28.49
C GLU A 4 -21.13 -2.38 -28.34
N ALA A 5 -21.95 -2.79 -29.34
CA ALA A 5 -23.39 -2.65 -29.27
C ALA A 5 -24.03 -3.61 -28.26
N LYS A 6 -23.39 -4.76 -27.97
CA LYS A 6 -23.82 -5.71 -26.92
C LYS A 6 -23.47 -5.25 -25.53
N VAL A 7 -22.34 -4.56 -25.37
CA VAL A 7 -21.92 -3.95 -24.09
C VAL A 7 -22.82 -2.77 -23.75
N ALA A 8 -23.14 -1.91 -24.72
CA ALA A 8 -24.06 -0.80 -24.53
C ALA A 8 -25.46 -1.27 -24.07
N LYS A 9 -26.01 -2.35 -24.66
CA LYS A 9 -27.31 -2.90 -24.25
C LYS A 9 -27.35 -3.50 -22.83
N LYS A 10 -26.19 -3.87 -22.25
CA LYS A 10 -26.12 -4.39 -20.87
C LYS A 10 -26.10 -3.28 -19.82
N VAL A 11 -25.85 -2.05 -20.22
CA VAL A 11 -25.82 -0.85 -19.37
C VAL A 11 -27.14 -0.06 -19.39
N GLU A 12 -28.06 -0.40 -20.28
CA GLU A 12 -29.39 0.26 -20.42
C GLU A 12 -30.32 0.15 -19.19
N GLY A 13 -29.91 -0.53 -18.12
CA GLY A 13 -30.69 -0.62 -16.87
C GLY A 13 -30.33 0.40 -15.81
N ILE A 14 -29.26 1.18 -15.97
CA ILE A 14 -28.82 2.17 -14.94
C ILE A 14 -28.89 3.55 -15.55
N THR A 15 -30.09 4.14 -15.55
CA THR A 15 -30.27 5.55 -15.91
C THR A 15 -29.87 6.45 -14.74
N ALA A 16 -29.51 7.72 -15.03
CA ALA A 16 -29.25 8.71 -14.00
C ALA A 16 -30.45 8.86 -13.03
N GLU A 17 -31.68 8.74 -13.53
CA GLU A 17 -32.92 8.71 -12.74
C GLU A 17 -33.00 7.45 -11.86
N GLY A 18 -32.68 6.27 -12.37
CA GLY A 18 -32.66 5.04 -11.60
C GLY A 18 -31.62 5.07 -10.48
N THR A 19 -30.45 5.62 -10.76
CA THR A 19 -29.40 5.82 -9.75
C THR A 19 -29.83 6.82 -8.67
N ARG A 20 -30.53 7.89 -9.06
CA ARG A 20 -31.05 8.88 -8.12
C ARG A 20 -32.10 8.26 -7.22
N ALA A 21 -33.05 7.50 -7.78
CA ALA A 21 -34.08 6.79 -7.03
C ALA A 21 -33.49 5.75 -6.04
N MET A 22 -32.37 5.11 -6.39
CA MET A 22 -31.64 4.22 -5.47
C MET A 22 -30.98 5.01 -4.32
N ILE A 23 -30.38 6.15 -4.60
CA ILE A 23 -29.79 7.02 -3.58
C ILE A 23 -30.86 7.53 -2.62
N ASP A 24 -32.00 7.98 -3.15
CA ASP A 24 -33.10 8.51 -2.35
C ASP A 24 -33.68 7.43 -1.43
N ARG A 25 -33.91 6.20 -1.95
CA ARG A 25 -34.30 5.04 -1.13
C ARG A 25 -33.28 4.66 -0.06
N ALA A 26 -31.98 4.69 -0.38
CA ALA A 26 -30.94 4.42 0.59
C ALA A 26 -30.89 5.48 1.69
N LEU A 27 -31.23 6.74 1.37
CA LEU A 27 -31.29 7.83 2.31
C LEU A 27 -32.56 7.80 3.19
N GLU A 28 -33.66 7.21 2.72
CA GLU A 28 -34.92 7.12 3.49
C GLU A 28 -34.77 6.41 4.82
N ALA A 29 -33.86 5.45 4.92
CA ALA A 29 -33.56 4.71 6.13
C ALA A 29 -32.84 5.54 7.22
N TYR A 30 -32.38 6.76 6.89
CA TYR A 30 -31.64 7.60 7.83
C TYR A 30 -32.51 8.70 8.44
N PRO A 31 -32.24 9.12 9.72
CA PRO A 31 -32.86 10.29 10.30
C PRO A 31 -32.62 11.55 9.48
N GLU A 32 -33.59 12.47 9.44
CA GLU A 32 -33.55 13.69 8.61
C GLU A 32 -32.26 14.51 8.75
N LYS A 33 -31.75 14.63 9.97
CA LYS A 33 -30.47 15.32 10.23
C LYS A 33 -29.29 14.64 9.53
N ALA A 34 -29.29 13.31 9.46
CA ALA A 34 -28.28 12.53 8.76
C ALA A 34 -28.46 12.60 7.24
N LYS A 35 -29.72 12.60 6.73
CA LYS A 35 -30.01 12.78 5.31
C LYS A 35 -29.46 14.10 4.80
N LYS A 36 -29.79 15.22 5.44
CA LYS A 36 -29.30 16.56 5.07
C LYS A 36 -27.78 16.64 5.04
N LYS A 37 -27.09 15.91 5.93
CA LYS A 37 -25.64 15.91 6.02
C LYS A 37 -24.98 15.04 4.95
N ARG A 38 -25.63 13.96 4.51
CA ARG A 38 -25.09 12.96 3.57
C ARG A 38 -25.45 13.25 2.12
N ALA A 39 -26.66 13.73 1.85
CA ALA A 39 -27.16 13.99 0.50
C ALA A 39 -26.19 14.80 -0.40
N PRO A 40 -25.52 15.88 0.07
CA PRO A 40 -24.57 16.63 -0.76
C PRO A 40 -23.32 15.85 -1.18
N HIS A 41 -23.04 14.72 -0.52
CA HIS A 41 -21.86 13.88 -0.79
C HIS A 41 -22.17 12.68 -1.67
N LEU A 42 -23.45 12.46 -1.98
CA LEU A 42 -23.91 11.39 -2.86
C LEU A 42 -24.20 12.00 -4.23
N ALA A 43 -23.39 11.68 -5.21
CA ALA A 43 -23.62 12.05 -6.59
C ALA A 43 -23.81 10.79 -7.43
N PRO A 44 -24.82 10.73 -8.32
CA PRO A 44 -24.90 9.69 -9.33
C PRO A 44 -23.61 9.68 -10.14
N SER A 45 -23.05 8.52 -10.42
CA SER A 45 -22.03 8.39 -11.42
C SER A 45 -22.69 8.57 -12.78
N ASP A 46 -22.26 9.54 -13.56
CA ASP A 46 -22.67 9.69 -14.94
C ASP A 46 -21.76 8.77 -15.80
N PRO A 47 -22.26 7.66 -16.34
CA PRO A 47 -21.46 6.77 -17.15
C PRO A 47 -21.08 7.39 -18.51
N THR A 48 -21.73 8.48 -18.90
CA THR A 48 -21.50 9.13 -20.21
C THR A 48 -20.72 10.44 -20.10
N GLY A 49 -20.68 11.05 -18.92
CA GLY A 49 -20.22 12.42 -18.71
C GLY A 49 -18.80 12.59 -18.23
N GLY A 50 -18.01 11.55 -18.10
CA GLY A 50 -16.62 11.68 -17.64
C GLY A 50 -16.47 12.31 -16.24
N ALA A 51 -17.52 12.28 -15.42
CA ALA A 51 -17.46 12.74 -14.04
C ALA A 51 -16.52 11.85 -13.24
N CYS A 52 -15.23 12.15 -13.34
CA CYS A 52 -14.20 11.53 -12.53
C CYS A 52 -14.52 11.83 -11.07
N VAL A 53 -14.90 10.81 -10.31
CA VAL A 53 -14.95 10.90 -8.85
C VAL A 53 -13.53 11.27 -8.41
N LYS A 54 -13.31 12.54 -8.08
CA LYS A 54 -12.02 12.98 -7.55
C LYS A 54 -11.79 12.23 -6.25
N SER A 55 -10.86 11.30 -6.25
CA SER A 55 -10.32 10.75 -5.01
C SER A 55 -9.72 11.91 -4.22
N ASN A 56 -9.60 11.78 -2.94
CA ASN A 56 -9.06 12.80 -2.03
C ASN A 56 -9.94 14.07 -1.87
N ARG A 57 -11.24 13.99 -2.07
CA ARG A 57 -12.13 15.00 -1.51
C ARG A 57 -11.90 15.07 -0.01
N LYS A 58 -11.73 16.29 0.51
CA LYS A 58 -11.61 16.54 1.96
C LYS A 58 -12.74 15.80 2.69
N THR A 59 -12.35 15.02 3.69
CA THR A 59 -13.32 14.36 4.55
C THR A 59 -14.13 15.42 5.29
N VAL A 60 -15.45 15.29 5.27
CA VAL A 60 -16.31 16.18 6.07
C VAL A 60 -16.17 15.79 7.54
N PRO A 61 -15.91 16.73 8.46
CA PRO A 61 -15.82 16.43 9.88
C PRO A 61 -17.03 15.64 10.39
N GLY A 62 -16.78 14.55 11.11
CA GLY A 62 -17.81 13.67 11.65
C GLY A 62 -18.38 12.63 10.66
N VAL A 63 -17.85 12.55 9.43
CA VAL A 63 -18.11 11.44 8.51
C VAL A 63 -16.98 10.44 8.62
N MET A 64 -17.30 9.22 9.03
CA MET A 64 -16.31 8.12 9.00
C MET A 64 -15.95 7.81 7.57
N SER A 65 -14.66 7.95 7.24
CA SER A 65 -14.12 7.51 5.96
C SER A 65 -13.73 6.03 6.06
N ALA A 66 -14.30 5.19 5.21
CA ALA A 66 -13.88 3.80 5.07
C ALA A 66 -12.50 3.65 4.36
N ARG A 67 -11.88 4.76 3.99
CA ARG A 67 -10.66 4.78 3.17
C ARG A 67 -9.37 4.59 3.96
N GLY A 68 -9.43 4.60 5.28
CA GLY A 68 -8.23 4.55 6.13
C GLY A 68 -7.39 5.83 6.04
N CYS A 69 -6.25 5.81 6.71
CA CYS A 69 -5.29 6.92 6.74
C CYS A 69 -4.04 6.64 5.88
N ALA A 70 -3.14 7.62 5.74
CA ALA A 70 -1.90 7.46 4.97
C ALA A 70 -1.03 6.33 5.53
N TYR A 71 -0.86 6.24 6.84
CA TYR A 71 -0.12 5.15 7.48
C TYR A 71 -0.71 3.75 7.15
N ALA A 72 -2.03 3.59 7.22
CA ALA A 72 -2.68 2.32 6.87
C ALA A 72 -2.44 1.94 5.39
N GLY A 73 -2.44 2.94 4.50
CA GLY A 73 -2.12 2.74 3.09
C GLY A 73 -0.67 2.38 2.85
N ALA A 74 0.25 2.99 3.57
CA ALA A 74 1.66 2.69 3.48
C ALA A 74 1.96 1.30 4.05
N LYS A 75 1.80 1.15 5.36
CA LYS A 75 2.20 -0.06 6.09
C LYS A 75 1.34 -1.27 5.75
N GLY A 76 0.01 -1.11 5.81
CA GLY A 76 -0.90 -2.24 5.63
C GLY A 76 -1.07 -2.68 4.18
N VAL A 77 -0.83 -1.80 3.20
CA VAL A 77 -1.10 -2.10 1.78
C VAL A 77 0.19 -2.30 1.00
N VAL A 78 1.14 -1.36 1.07
CA VAL A 78 2.33 -1.40 0.21
C VAL A 78 3.47 -2.19 0.83
N TRP A 79 3.87 -1.87 2.06
CA TRP A 79 5.03 -2.52 2.69
C TRP A 79 4.74 -3.91 3.23
N GLY A 80 3.58 -4.09 3.90
CA GLY A 80 3.23 -5.35 4.54
C GLY A 80 3.30 -6.60 3.67
N PRO A 81 2.97 -6.55 2.37
CA PRO A 81 3.05 -7.71 1.48
C PRO A 81 4.47 -8.13 1.06
N ILE A 82 5.49 -7.32 1.32
CA ILE A 82 6.89 -7.69 1.01
C ILE A 82 7.34 -8.71 2.05
N ARG A 83 7.45 -9.96 1.62
CA ARG A 83 7.53 -11.13 2.50
C ARG A 83 8.88 -11.37 3.16
N ASP A 84 9.96 -10.85 2.59
CA ASP A 84 11.34 -11.03 3.05
C ASP A 84 11.92 -9.82 3.79
N MET A 85 11.04 -8.87 4.17
CA MET A 85 11.39 -7.70 4.97
C MET A 85 10.72 -7.74 6.35
N VAL A 86 11.37 -7.15 7.34
CA VAL A 86 10.76 -6.79 8.62
C VAL A 86 10.09 -5.42 8.49
N HIS A 87 8.90 -5.27 9.06
CA HIS A 87 8.16 -4.01 9.03
C HIS A 87 7.97 -3.46 10.44
N VAL A 88 8.62 -2.35 10.73
CA VAL A 88 8.58 -1.68 12.03
C VAL A 88 7.63 -0.49 12.00
N SER A 89 6.61 -0.54 12.83
CA SER A 89 5.73 0.59 13.11
C SER A 89 6.36 1.41 14.23
N HIS A 90 6.77 2.65 13.93
CA HIS A 90 7.32 3.54 14.94
C HIS A 90 6.22 4.43 15.49
N GLY A 91 5.80 4.15 16.72
CA GLY A 91 4.69 4.80 17.41
C GLY A 91 3.95 3.88 18.37
N PRO A 92 2.71 4.22 18.76
CA PRO A 92 1.87 3.41 19.65
C PRO A 92 1.46 2.08 19.01
N VAL A 93 1.30 1.04 19.84
CA VAL A 93 0.96 -0.32 19.35
C VAL A 93 -0.34 -0.40 18.54
N GLY A 94 -1.30 0.49 18.79
CA GLY A 94 -2.64 0.41 18.19
C GLY A 94 -2.63 0.48 16.66
N CYS A 95 -1.93 1.43 16.08
CA CYS A 95 -1.82 1.59 14.63
C CYS A 95 -1.10 0.39 13.98
N GLY A 96 -0.02 -0.08 14.60
CA GLY A 96 0.69 -1.29 14.19
C GLY A 96 -0.21 -2.51 14.18
N TRP A 97 -0.95 -2.73 15.26
CA TRP A 97 -1.89 -3.83 15.42
C TRP A 97 -3.03 -3.79 14.39
N TYR A 98 -3.73 -2.66 14.27
CA TYR A 98 -4.86 -2.54 13.35
C TYR A 98 -4.44 -2.67 11.89
N SER A 99 -3.32 -2.09 11.49
CA SER A 99 -2.84 -2.21 10.12
C SER A 99 -2.43 -3.64 9.76
N TRP A 100 -1.92 -4.40 10.71
CA TRP A 100 -1.64 -5.83 10.54
C TRP A 100 -2.92 -6.66 10.55
N GLY A 101 -3.81 -6.45 11.53
CA GLY A 101 -5.00 -7.28 11.73
C GLY A 101 -6.07 -7.11 10.65
N THR A 102 -6.27 -5.88 10.16
CA THR A 102 -7.29 -5.57 9.14
C THR A 102 -6.82 -5.81 7.70
N ARG A 103 -5.53 -5.88 7.47
CA ARG A 103 -4.90 -6.07 6.17
C ARG A 103 -3.90 -7.21 6.23
N ARG A 104 -4.40 -8.42 6.51
CA ARG A 104 -3.60 -9.64 6.45
C ARG A 104 -3.27 -9.95 5.00
N ASN A 105 -2.19 -9.37 4.53
CA ASN A 105 -1.69 -9.66 3.20
C ASN A 105 -1.20 -11.12 3.18
N LEU A 106 -1.67 -11.87 2.21
CA LEU A 106 -1.26 -13.25 2.06
C LEU A 106 0.13 -13.29 1.46
N VAL A 107 1.05 -13.99 2.11
CA VAL A 107 2.41 -14.22 1.65
C VAL A 107 2.72 -15.71 1.65
N SER A 108 3.51 -16.14 0.66
CA SER A 108 3.96 -17.52 0.58
C SER A 108 5.21 -17.74 1.43
N GLY A 109 5.30 -18.90 2.09
CA GLY A 109 6.46 -19.30 2.87
C GLY A 109 7.59 -19.93 2.05
N LYS A 110 7.74 -19.57 0.77
CA LYS A 110 8.76 -20.15 -0.10
C LYS A 110 10.18 -19.81 0.38
N ASN A 111 11.10 -20.75 0.18
CA ASN A 111 12.53 -20.60 0.44
C ASN A 111 12.90 -20.33 1.92
N GLY A 112 12.11 -20.83 2.86
CA GLY A 112 12.40 -20.66 4.29
C GLY A 112 12.15 -19.25 4.82
N VAL A 113 11.62 -18.35 3.99
CA VAL A 113 11.18 -17.03 4.42
C VAL A 113 9.83 -17.14 5.11
N SER A 114 9.60 -16.34 6.14
CA SER A 114 8.37 -16.37 6.94
C SER A 114 7.11 -16.34 6.09
N SER A 115 6.17 -17.20 6.39
CA SER A 115 4.81 -17.14 5.85
C SER A 115 3.96 -16.05 6.50
N PHE A 116 4.47 -15.42 7.55
CA PHE A 116 3.83 -14.33 8.27
C PHE A 116 4.58 -13.03 8.01
N ASN A 117 3.84 -11.96 7.89
CA ASN A 117 4.43 -10.64 7.87
C ASN A 117 5.15 -10.39 9.21
N MET A 118 6.45 -10.20 9.15
CA MET A 118 7.29 -9.88 10.31
C MET A 118 7.01 -8.42 10.71
N GLN A 119 6.11 -8.24 11.67
CA GLN A 119 5.61 -6.93 12.09
C GLN A 119 6.05 -6.63 13.51
N PHE A 120 6.60 -5.43 13.70
CA PHE A 120 7.02 -4.92 14.99
C PHE A 120 6.43 -3.55 15.26
N THR A 121 6.37 -3.18 16.52
CA THR A 121 6.02 -1.83 16.94
C THR A 121 7.01 -1.37 18.00
N SER A 122 7.35 -0.09 17.96
CA SER A 122 8.17 0.51 19.03
C SER A 122 7.36 0.75 20.32
N ASP A 123 6.04 0.53 20.27
CA ASP A 123 5.15 0.63 21.43
C ASP A 123 5.43 1.90 22.28
N PHE A 124 5.13 3.05 21.67
CA PHE A 124 5.30 4.33 22.34
C PHE A 124 4.47 4.41 23.62
N GLN A 125 5.13 4.81 24.68
CA GLN A 125 4.56 5.16 25.97
C GLN A 125 4.62 6.68 26.16
N GLU A 126 4.00 7.20 27.20
CA GLU A 126 3.98 8.64 27.50
C GLU A 126 5.38 9.26 27.53
N LYS A 127 6.36 8.55 28.10
CA LYS A 127 7.76 9.00 28.13
C LYS A 127 8.37 9.17 26.74
N ASP A 128 8.00 8.33 25.79
CA ASP A 128 8.52 8.40 24.42
C ASP A 128 7.92 9.60 23.67
N ILE A 129 6.69 10.00 24.01
CA ILE A 129 6.08 11.23 23.50
C ILE A 129 6.78 12.48 24.03
N VAL A 130 7.21 12.45 25.31
CA VAL A 130 7.84 13.61 25.94
C VAL A 130 9.33 13.76 25.56
N TYR A 131 10.05 12.64 25.45
CA TYR A 131 11.51 12.65 25.31
C TYR A 131 12.00 12.18 23.92
N GLY A 132 11.09 11.79 23.03
CA GLY A 132 11.42 11.20 21.73
C GLY A 132 11.66 9.69 21.79
N GLY A 133 11.44 9.03 20.66
CA GLY A 133 11.53 7.58 20.48
C GLY A 133 12.74 7.08 19.69
N ASP A 134 13.61 7.96 19.17
CA ASP A 134 14.71 7.60 18.28
C ASP A 134 15.64 6.53 18.86
N LYS A 135 15.99 6.66 20.16
CA LYS A 135 16.85 5.67 20.85
C LYS A 135 16.17 4.31 20.96
N LYS A 136 14.87 4.31 21.25
CA LYS A 136 14.05 3.10 21.33
C LYS A 136 13.94 2.42 19.97
N LEU A 137 13.77 3.21 18.91
CA LEU A 137 13.77 2.70 17.53
C LEU A 137 15.10 2.01 17.20
N ALA A 138 16.23 2.65 17.48
CA ALA A 138 17.54 2.07 17.21
C ALA A 138 17.78 0.73 17.93
N VAL A 139 17.30 0.58 19.17
CA VAL A 139 17.37 -0.68 19.92
C VAL A 139 16.49 -1.75 19.24
N LEU A 140 15.24 -1.38 18.93
CA LEU A 140 14.29 -2.30 18.26
C LEU A 140 14.81 -2.81 16.92
N LEU A 141 15.49 -1.98 16.15
CA LEU A 141 16.05 -2.39 14.84
C LEU A 141 17.13 -3.46 14.99
N ARG A 142 17.96 -3.38 16.02
CA ARG A 142 18.96 -4.42 16.36
C ARG A 142 18.28 -5.72 16.76
N GLU A 143 17.32 -5.64 17.68
CA GLU A 143 16.56 -6.80 18.15
C GLU A 143 15.81 -7.48 16.99
N ALA A 144 15.20 -6.70 16.10
CA ALA A 144 14.51 -7.21 14.92
C ALA A 144 15.47 -7.95 13.97
N LYS A 145 16.69 -7.43 13.76
CA LYS A 145 17.71 -8.09 12.96
C LYS A 145 18.18 -9.41 13.60
N ASP A 146 18.37 -9.41 14.91
CA ASP A 146 18.81 -10.62 15.65
C ASP A 146 17.73 -11.71 15.63
N LEU A 147 16.48 -11.34 15.79
CA LEU A 147 15.34 -12.27 15.74
C LEU A 147 15.06 -12.80 14.33
N PHE A 148 15.34 -12.01 13.30
CA PHE A 148 15.06 -12.35 11.90
C PHE A 148 16.32 -12.19 11.01
N PRO A 149 17.33 -13.03 11.21
CA PRO A 149 18.61 -12.89 10.52
C PRO A 149 18.51 -13.10 8.99
N LEU A 150 17.45 -13.76 8.52
CA LEU A 150 17.20 -14.01 7.09
C LEU A 150 16.46 -12.86 6.39
N ALA A 151 16.03 -11.83 7.12
CA ALA A 151 15.39 -10.66 6.52
C ALA A 151 16.33 -9.93 5.59
N LYS A 152 15.82 -9.54 4.43
CA LYS A 152 16.58 -8.83 3.38
C LYS A 152 16.62 -7.32 3.58
N GLY A 153 15.78 -6.80 4.48
CA GLY A 153 15.69 -5.39 4.82
C GLY A 153 14.68 -5.14 5.93
N ILE A 154 14.68 -3.93 6.44
CA ILE A 154 13.72 -3.44 7.44
C ILE A 154 13.07 -2.17 6.90
N SER A 155 11.75 -2.09 6.90
CA SER A 155 11.04 -0.83 6.68
C SER A 155 10.63 -0.22 8.01
N VAL A 156 10.85 1.07 8.18
CA VAL A 156 10.44 1.86 9.36
C VAL A 156 9.34 2.82 8.93
N LEU A 157 8.16 2.67 9.52
CA LEU A 157 6.98 3.44 9.15
C LEU A 157 6.54 4.33 10.31
N SER A 158 6.54 5.64 10.09
CA SER A 158 6.15 6.61 11.11
C SER A 158 4.64 6.64 11.33
N GLU A 159 4.24 6.59 12.59
CA GLU A 159 2.87 6.83 13.01
C GLU A 159 2.64 8.31 13.35
N CYS A 160 1.39 8.71 13.58
CA CYS A 160 1.05 10.11 13.81
C CYS A 160 1.84 10.80 14.93
N PRO A 161 2.03 10.21 16.12
CA PRO A 161 2.79 10.86 17.18
C PRO A 161 4.23 11.19 16.79
N VAL A 162 4.88 10.31 16.03
CA VAL A 162 6.26 10.47 15.57
C VAL A 162 6.44 11.77 14.77
N GLY A 163 5.54 12.02 13.82
CA GLY A 163 5.60 13.25 13.04
C GLY A 163 5.21 14.51 13.82
N LEU A 164 4.47 14.37 14.94
CA LEU A 164 4.09 15.49 15.80
C LEU A 164 5.21 15.88 16.76
N ILE A 165 5.95 14.91 17.30
CA ILE A 165 7.06 15.18 18.25
C ILE A 165 8.39 15.47 17.54
N GLY A 166 8.48 15.14 16.23
CA GLY A 166 9.65 15.47 15.42
C GLY A 166 10.78 14.45 15.50
N ASP A 167 10.49 13.19 15.79
CA ASP A 167 11.49 12.12 15.70
C ASP A 167 12.01 11.98 14.27
N ASP A 168 13.33 11.79 14.13
CA ASP A 168 14.00 11.66 12.84
C ASP A 168 14.27 10.19 12.49
N ILE A 169 13.22 9.49 12.04
CA ILE A 169 13.35 8.10 11.60
C ILE A 169 14.34 7.94 10.45
N SER A 170 14.57 8.98 9.64
CA SER A 170 15.48 8.92 8.51
C SER A 170 16.95 8.90 8.98
N ALA A 171 17.29 9.71 9.97
CA ALA A 171 18.61 9.68 10.58
C ALA A 171 18.87 8.34 11.27
N VAL A 172 17.89 7.84 12.05
CA VAL A 172 18.00 6.54 12.74
C VAL A 172 18.15 5.40 11.73
N ALA A 173 17.32 5.37 10.69
CA ALA A 173 17.38 4.33 9.64
C ALA A 173 18.73 4.34 8.93
N LYS A 174 19.26 5.51 8.58
CA LYS A 174 20.58 5.64 7.93
C LYS A 174 21.72 5.12 8.80
N ALA A 175 21.69 5.46 10.09
CA ALA A 175 22.69 5.00 11.05
C ALA A 175 22.60 3.46 11.24
N SER A 176 21.37 2.95 11.46
CA SER A 176 21.13 1.53 11.66
C SER A 176 21.42 0.70 10.40
N SER A 177 21.15 1.22 9.21
CA SER A 177 21.48 0.52 7.96
C SER A 177 22.98 0.25 7.85
N LYS A 178 23.79 1.24 8.23
CA LYS A 178 25.26 1.10 8.24
C LYS A 178 25.73 0.16 9.34
N GLU A 179 25.14 0.23 10.53
CA GLU A 179 25.51 -0.59 11.68
C GLU A 179 25.17 -2.08 11.46
N LEU A 180 24.00 -2.35 10.90
CA LEU A 180 23.45 -3.70 10.75
C LEU A 180 23.86 -4.38 9.43
N ASP A 181 24.56 -3.66 8.56
CA ASP A 181 24.86 -4.10 7.18
C ASP A 181 23.58 -4.65 6.48
N LEU A 182 22.48 -3.90 6.63
CA LEU A 182 21.17 -4.28 6.13
C LEU A 182 20.41 -3.03 5.68
N PRO A 183 19.70 -3.05 4.53
CA PRO A 183 18.84 -1.93 4.17
C PRO A 183 17.78 -1.65 5.23
N VAL A 184 17.85 -0.47 5.85
CA VAL A 184 16.81 0.05 6.74
C VAL A 184 16.19 1.27 6.06
N ILE A 185 14.91 1.17 5.71
CA ILE A 185 14.24 2.10 4.81
C ILE A 185 13.19 2.91 5.58
N PRO A 186 13.37 4.22 5.73
CA PRO A 186 12.42 5.08 6.41
C PRO A 186 11.27 5.47 5.48
N CYS A 187 10.04 5.40 5.97
CA CYS A 187 8.84 5.84 5.26
C CYS A 187 8.04 6.79 6.16
N ASN A 188 8.13 8.08 5.90
CA ASN A 188 7.40 9.12 6.63
C ASN A 188 5.95 9.18 6.16
N CYS A 189 5.09 8.34 6.76
CA CYS A 189 3.73 8.07 6.30
C CYS A 189 2.66 8.35 7.35
N GLU A 190 2.88 9.28 8.24
CA GLU A 190 1.98 9.62 9.34
C GLU A 190 0.54 9.76 8.85
N GLY A 191 -0.40 9.20 9.59
CA GLY A 191 -1.77 9.06 9.17
C GLY A 191 -2.47 10.39 8.81
N PHE A 192 -2.08 11.48 9.45
CA PHE A 192 -2.64 12.82 9.22
C PHE A 192 -2.17 13.49 7.93
N ARG A 193 -1.15 12.99 7.24
CA ARG A 193 -0.64 13.60 6.00
C ARG A 193 -1.68 13.67 4.91
N GLY A 194 -2.68 12.79 4.93
CA GLY A 194 -3.76 12.80 3.96
C GLY A 194 -5.07 12.23 4.46
N VAL A 195 -6.12 12.50 3.71
CA VAL A 195 -7.51 12.10 4.03
C VAL A 195 -7.85 10.67 3.62
N SER A 196 -6.91 9.94 3.04
CA SER A 196 -7.13 8.56 2.61
C SER A 196 -5.83 7.78 2.50
N GLN A 197 -5.96 6.45 2.51
CA GLN A 197 -4.83 5.52 2.34
C GLN A 197 -4.09 5.70 1.00
N SER A 198 -4.72 6.28 -0.03
CA SER A 198 -4.06 6.44 -1.34
C SER A 198 -2.83 7.35 -1.29
N LEU A 199 -2.78 8.33 -0.38
CA LEU A 199 -1.55 9.09 -0.18
C LEU A 199 -0.43 8.21 0.39
N GLY A 200 -0.76 7.28 1.30
CA GLY A 200 0.21 6.31 1.81
C GLY A 200 0.80 5.42 0.72
N HIS A 201 0.00 5.03 -0.29
CA HIS A 201 0.51 4.32 -1.46
C HIS A 201 1.55 5.17 -2.21
N HIS A 202 1.26 6.45 -2.47
CA HIS A 202 2.20 7.34 -3.17
C HIS A 202 3.48 7.55 -2.37
N ILE A 203 3.39 7.85 -1.07
CA ILE A 203 4.56 8.02 -0.19
C ILE A 203 5.43 6.76 -0.22
N SER A 204 4.80 5.57 -0.09
CA SER A 204 5.53 4.30 -0.09
C SER A 204 6.19 4.00 -1.42
N ASN A 205 5.49 4.27 -2.53
CA ASN A 205 6.03 4.05 -3.86
C ASN A 205 7.19 5.00 -4.16
N ASP A 206 7.10 6.25 -3.72
CA ASP A 206 8.22 7.19 -3.80
C ASP A 206 9.41 6.70 -2.96
N THR A 207 9.15 6.19 -1.75
CA THR A 207 10.20 5.61 -0.91
C THR A 207 10.84 4.38 -1.55
N ILE A 208 10.05 3.48 -2.15
CA ILE A 208 10.58 2.30 -2.86
C ILE A 208 11.41 2.74 -4.09
N ARG A 209 10.95 3.75 -4.83
CA ARG A 209 11.73 4.34 -5.93
C ARG A 209 13.08 4.85 -5.45
N ASP A 210 13.10 5.61 -4.37
CA ASP A 210 14.29 6.33 -3.92
C ASP A 210 15.31 5.43 -3.21
N TYR A 211 14.87 4.34 -2.59
CA TYR A 211 15.71 3.48 -1.76
C TYR A 211 15.92 2.07 -2.30
N ILE A 212 15.06 1.57 -3.18
CA ILE A 212 15.06 0.15 -3.58
C ILE A 212 15.31 -0.04 -5.06
N ILE A 213 14.57 0.67 -5.93
CA ILE A 213 14.64 0.44 -7.39
C ILE A 213 16.05 0.67 -7.91
N GLY A 214 16.52 -0.28 -8.72
CA GLY A 214 17.85 -0.22 -9.33
C GLY A 214 19.02 -0.55 -8.40
N THR A 215 18.75 -0.91 -7.13
CA THR A 215 19.82 -1.26 -6.18
C THR A 215 20.30 -2.71 -6.32
N ARG A 216 19.55 -3.54 -7.06
CA ARG A 216 19.86 -4.94 -7.29
C ARG A 216 19.51 -5.36 -8.71
N GLU A 217 20.04 -6.51 -9.14
CA GLU A 217 19.76 -7.12 -10.41
C GLU A 217 19.09 -8.49 -10.22
N PHE A 218 18.37 -8.96 -11.25
CA PHE A 218 17.93 -10.36 -11.25
C PHE A 218 19.12 -11.29 -11.32
N ALA A 219 19.06 -12.39 -10.59
CA ALA A 219 20.09 -13.43 -10.65
C ALA A 219 20.27 -14.00 -12.08
N GLU A 220 19.16 -14.04 -12.83
CA GLU A 220 19.14 -14.39 -14.25
C GLU A 220 18.56 -13.21 -15.02
N PRO A 221 19.21 -12.74 -16.10
CA PRO A 221 18.71 -11.65 -16.93
C PRO A 221 17.25 -11.85 -17.35
N ALA A 222 16.50 -10.77 -17.45
CA ALA A 222 15.11 -10.83 -17.87
C ALA A 222 15.01 -11.15 -19.36
N GLY A 223 14.20 -12.17 -19.69
CA GLY A 223 13.88 -12.58 -21.05
C GLY A 223 12.78 -11.72 -21.68
N PRO A 224 12.45 -11.98 -22.97
CA PRO A 224 11.48 -11.16 -23.70
C PRO A 224 10.02 -11.26 -23.18
N TYR A 225 9.70 -12.35 -22.50
CA TYR A 225 8.37 -12.60 -21.93
C TYR A 225 8.32 -12.41 -20.41
N ASP A 226 9.40 -11.92 -19.81
CA ASP A 226 9.48 -11.60 -18.40
C ASP A 226 8.84 -10.25 -18.15
N ILE A 227 7.88 -10.24 -17.20
CA ILE A 227 7.09 -9.07 -16.85
C ILE A 227 7.12 -8.80 -15.34
N ALA A 228 6.75 -7.59 -14.95
CA ALA A 228 6.40 -7.27 -13.58
C ALA A 228 4.91 -6.99 -13.44
N LEU A 229 4.29 -7.54 -12.40
CA LEU A 229 2.92 -7.24 -12.00
C LEU A 229 2.96 -6.16 -10.91
N ILE A 230 2.45 -4.97 -11.22
CA ILE A 230 2.63 -3.78 -10.40
C ILE A 230 1.29 -3.31 -9.83
N GLY A 231 1.27 -3.00 -8.53
CA GLY A 231 0.08 -2.47 -7.88
C GLY A 231 -0.93 -3.53 -7.47
N ASP A 232 -0.52 -4.77 -7.40
CA ASP A 232 -1.28 -5.83 -6.76
C ASP A 232 -0.67 -6.14 -5.40
N TYR A 233 -1.48 -6.08 -4.36
CA TYR A 233 -1.02 -6.18 -2.98
C TYR A 233 -1.41 -7.52 -2.32
N ASN A 234 -1.91 -8.44 -3.10
CA ASN A 234 -2.29 -9.80 -2.69
C ASN A 234 -3.24 -9.88 -1.47
N ILE A 235 -4.18 -8.95 -1.38
CA ILE A 235 -5.06 -8.85 -0.21
C ILE A 235 -5.96 -10.09 -0.10
N GLY A 236 -6.47 -10.60 -1.22
CA GLY A 236 -7.32 -11.79 -1.29
C GLY A 236 -6.66 -13.00 -1.96
N GLY A 237 -5.36 -12.96 -2.23
CA GLY A 237 -4.68 -13.96 -3.06
C GLY A 237 -4.68 -13.60 -4.54
N ASP A 238 -5.00 -12.35 -4.88
CA ASP A 238 -5.19 -11.87 -6.25
C ASP A 238 -3.93 -12.02 -7.10
N VAL A 239 -2.75 -11.73 -6.52
CA VAL A 239 -1.45 -11.95 -7.18
C VAL A 239 -1.28 -13.38 -7.65
N TRP A 240 -1.64 -14.35 -6.82
CA TRP A 240 -1.46 -15.76 -7.16
C TRP A 240 -2.38 -16.19 -8.32
N ALA A 241 -3.63 -15.69 -8.31
CA ALA A 241 -4.58 -15.94 -9.40
C ALA A 241 -4.13 -15.26 -10.70
N ALA A 242 -3.77 -14.00 -10.65
CA ALA A 242 -3.29 -13.23 -11.79
C ALA A 242 -2.00 -13.86 -12.38
N LYS A 243 -1.06 -14.23 -11.53
CA LYS A 243 0.18 -14.87 -11.93
C LYS A 243 -0.05 -16.17 -12.70
N LYS A 244 -0.95 -17.02 -12.20
CA LYS A 244 -1.31 -18.27 -12.88
C LYS A 244 -1.88 -18.02 -14.28
N VAL A 245 -2.80 -17.07 -14.44
CA VAL A 245 -3.39 -16.74 -15.75
C VAL A 245 -2.33 -16.19 -16.71
N LEU A 246 -1.44 -15.32 -16.23
CA LEU A 246 -0.35 -14.75 -17.03
C LEU A 246 0.65 -15.82 -17.48
N GLU A 247 0.98 -16.75 -16.60
CA GLU A 247 1.86 -17.89 -16.90
C GLU A 247 1.24 -18.85 -17.92
N GLU A 248 -0.09 -19.09 -17.86
CA GLU A 248 -0.82 -19.92 -18.82
C GLU A 248 -0.81 -19.33 -20.26
N ILE A 249 -0.73 -18.02 -20.40
CA ILE A 249 -0.62 -17.36 -21.73
C ILE A 249 0.84 -17.15 -22.17
N GLY A 250 1.80 -17.70 -21.45
CA GLY A 250 3.22 -17.70 -21.82
C GLY A 250 4.05 -16.54 -21.29
N LEU A 251 3.50 -15.71 -20.38
CA LEU A 251 4.23 -14.65 -19.71
C LEU A 251 4.84 -15.19 -18.40
N ASN A 252 6.04 -14.73 -18.05
CA ASN A 252 6.68 -15.09 -16.79
C ASN A 252 6.70 -13.87 -15.85
N VAL A 253 6.03 -13.96 -14.70
CA VAL A 253 6.00 -12.88 -13.72
C VAL A 253 7.27 -12.92 -12.86
N LYS A 254 8.26 -12.14 -13.26
CA LYS A 254 9.58 -12.05 -12.62
C LYS A 254 9.53 -11.31 -11.29
N ALA A 255 8.71 -10.26 -11.20
CA ALA A 255 8.54 -9.43 -10.01
C ALA A 255 7.07 -9.09 -9.76
N THR A 256 6.70 -8.98 -8.50
CA THR A 256 5.40 -8.47 -8.05
C THR A 256 5.62 -7.28 -7.13
N TRP A 257 4.88 -6.21 -7.34
CA TRP A 257 4.98 -4.99 -6.56
C TRP A 257 3.62 -4.68 -5.90
N THR A 258 3.41 -4.92 -4.64
CA THR A 258 4.31 -5.52 -3.65
C THR A 258 3.77 -6.85 -3.14
N GLY A 259 2.60 -7.27 -3.64
CA GLY A 259 1.91 -8.48 -3.18
C GLY A 259 2.76 -9.74 -3.30
N ASP A 260 2.97 -10.43 -2.19
CA ASP A 260 3.86 -11.60 -2.08
C ASP A 260 5.26 -11.34 -2.70
N GLY A 261 5.69 -10.07 -2.63
CA GLY A 261 6.92 -9.60 -3.26
C GLY A 261 8.17 -9.96 -2.47
N GLU A 262 9.30 -9.95 -3.17
CA GLU A 262 10.65 -10.09 -2.61
C GLU A 262 11.44 -8.81 -2.89
N LEU A 263 12.18 -8.33 -1.90
CA LEU A 263 12.94 -7.09 -1.99
C LEU A 263 13.87 -7.06 -3.23
N ASP A 264 14.60 -8.15 -3.44
CA ASP A 264 15.56 -8.25 -4.57
C ASP A 264 14.85 -8.16 -5.92
N ARG A 265 13.67 -8.78 -6.05
CA ARG A 265 12.87 -8.74 -7.28
C ARG A 265 12.21 -7.39 -7.50
N ILE A 266 11.74 -6.75 -6.43
CA ILE A 266 11.22 -5.37 -6.49
C ILE A 266 12.34 -4.43 -6.95
N ALA A 267 13.54 -4.57 -6.39
CA ALA A 267 14.68 -3.75 -6.75
C ALA A 267 15.09 -3.87 -8.23
N ALA A 268 14.95 -5.06 -8.80
CA ALA A 268 15.30 -5.34 -10.19
C ALA A 268 14.15 -5.09 -11.19
N THR A 269 12.99 -4.61 -10.76
CA THR A 269 11.77 -4.49 -11.59
C THR A 269 11.99 -3.71 -12.89
N GLN A 270 12.85 -2.71 -12.91
CA GLN A 270 13.17 -1.92 -14.12
C GLN A 270 13.85 -2.74 -15.25
N GLN A 271 14.32 -3.96 -14.99
CA GLN A 271 15.00 -4.80 -15.97
C GLN A 271 14.05 -5.64 -16.84
N VAL A 272 12.75 -5.72 -16.48
CA VAL A 272 11.78 -6.42 -17.32
C VAL A 272 11.36 -5.58 -18.53
N LYS A 273 10.83 -6.26 -19.55
CA LYS A 273 10.41 -5.59 -20.81
C LYS A 273 9.04 -4.95 -20.71
N LEU A 274 8.18 -5.39 -19.79
CA LEU A 274 6.82 -4.91 -19.63
C LEU A 274 6.41 -4.86 -18.16
N ASN A 275 5.90 -3.72 -17.75
CA ASN A 275 5.24 -3.52 -16.47
C ASN A 275 3.72 -3.58 -16.67
N LEU A 276 3.07 -4.60 -16.11
CA LEU A 276 1.62 -4.75 -16.12
C LEU A 276 1.04 -4.09 -14.86
N ILE A 277 0.29 -3.01 -15.04
CA ILE A 277 -0.26 -2.24 -13.92
C ILE A 277 -1.64 -2.74 -13.56
N HIS A 278 -1.82 -3.29 -12.36
CA HIS A 278 -3.11 -3.68 -11.81
C HIS A 278 -3.80 -2.49 -11.13
N CYS A 279 -3.12 -1.79 -10.22
CA CYS A 279 -3.65 -0.58 -9.60
C CYS A 279 -3.11 0.68 -10.26
N TYR A 280 -3.71 1.07 -11.37
CA TYR A 280 -3.34 2.27 -12.14
C TYR A 280 -3.20 3.52 -11.26
N ARG A 281 -4.11 3.72 -10.31
CA ARG A 281 -4.15 4.93 -9.50
C ARG A 281 -2.97 5.10 -8.55
N SER A 282 -2.47 3.99 -8.04
CA SER A 282 -1.32 3.99 -7.11
C SER A 282 0.01 4.02 -7.83
N MET A 283 0.06 3.54 -9.08
CA MET A 283 1.31 3.13 -9.72
C MET A 283 1.68 3.86 -11.02
N ASN A 284 0.75 4.58 -11.68
CA ASN A 284 1.04 5.10 -13.00
C ASN A 284 2.24 6.07 -13.03
N TYR A 285 2.43 6.87 -11.98
CA TYR A 285 3.58 7.77 -11.86
C TYR A 285 4.90 6.99 -11.79
N MET A 286 4.92 5.95 -10.96
CA MET A 286 6.12 5.13 -10.77
C MET A 286 6.55 4.43 -12.07
N CYS A 287 5.59 3.91 -12.83
CA CYS A 287 5.88 3.25 -14.09
C CYS A 287 6.53 4.21 -15.11
N ARG A 288 6.10 5.48 -15.12
CA ARG A 288 6.73 6.52 -15.95
C ARG A 288 8.17 6.87 -15.53
N VAL A 289 8.49 6.71 -14.26
CA VAL A 289 9.86 6.93 -13.77
C VAL A 289 10.78 5.76 -14.15
N MET A 290 10.20 4.55 -14.31
CA MET A 290 10.95 3.35 -14.71
C MET A 290 11.12 3.20 -16.24
N GLU A 291 10.44 4.02 -17.05
CA GLU A 291 10.63 4.12 -18.50
C GLU A 291 11.95 4.82 -18.84
#